data_443d79207239e30d7b97b9a4ac3a1b1a
#
_entry.id   443d79207239e30d7b97b9a4ac3a1b1a
#
_cell.length_a   1.000
_cell.length_b   1.000
_cell.length_c   1.000
_cell.angle_alpha   90.00
_cell.angle_beta   90.00
_cell.angle_gamma   90.00
#
_symmetry.space_group_name_H-M   'P 1'
#
loop_
_entity.id
_entity.type
_entity.pdbx_description
1 polymer ?
#
loop_
_entity_poly.entity_id
_entity_poly.type
_entity_poly.pdbx_seq_one_letter_code
_entity_poly.pdbx_strand_id
1 'polypeptide(L)'
;MCGIVGYIGNKDAFPILIKGLRRLEYRGYDSAGVALVNSDTALNVYKSKGKVDNLVEYCSDKNVSGTVGIAHTRWATHGEPSALNAHPHYSESGNLAIIHNGIIENYSDIKKKLMANGVKFRSETDTEVLVQLIEYIKEHKNLDLLTAVQVALHEVIGAYAIALLDKRTPHQIIVARNQSPLVVGIGDDEFFIGSDASPIVEYTDKVVYLEDGNIAVLHKGEELKVVNILNRRLNPEIQTVDINLGQLDKGGYPHFMLKEIFEQPDCLTNCMRGRVNVDTDNVVLSAIIDYKKQLINAKRFIIVACGTSWHAGQIGKQMIENFCRIPVEVEYASEFRYRNPVITSDDVVIAISQSGETADTLAAVKLAKDNGAFIYGICNAIGSSIPRATNTGSYIHVGPEIGVASTKAFTGQVTVLTMLALALAKEKGTISSSDYLEIVKELHEIPEKMKKVLELNDRISELSRIFTYAHNFLYLGRGYSYPVALEGALKLKEISYIHAEGYPAAEMKHGPIALIDSDMPVVVIATHNAMYEKVLSNIQEVKARKGKVIAIVTEGDDNISRIADEVIELPTTIECLEPLLATIPLQLLAYHIAVCKGKNVDQPRNLAKSVTVE
;
A
#
# COMPACT_ATOMS: atom_id res chain seq x y z
N MET A 1 -4.15 -2.88 8.66
CA MET A 1 -4.41 -1.45 8.99
C MET A 1 -5.89 -1.21 9.18
N CYS A 2 -6.23 -0.18 9.96
CA CYS A 2 -7.61 0.14 10.29
C CYS A 2 -8.17 1.25 9.38
N GLY A 3 -9.49 1.34 9.22
CA GLY A 3 -10.18 2.41 8.50
C GLY A 3 -10.95 3.31 9.44
N ILE A 4 -10.65 4.61 9.43
CA ILE A 4 -11.40 5.65 10.13
C ILE A 4 -12.37 6.30 9.15
N VAL A 5 -13.63 6.46 9.56
CA VAL A 5 -14.64 7.29 8.89
C VAL A 5 -15.34 8.13 9.92
N GLY A 6 -15.59 9.41 9.63
CA GLY A 6 -16.40 10.28 10.46
C GLY A 6 -17.25 11.21 9.61
N TYR A 7 -18.35 11.65 10.19
CA TYR A 7 -19.28 12.60 9.57
C TYR A 7 -19.91 13.52 10.61
N ILE A 8 -19.98 14.79 10.27
CA ILE A 8 -20.73 15.79 10.99
C ILE A 8 -21.40 16.73 9.98
N GLY A 9 -22.73 16.86 10.06
CA GLY A 9 -23.48 17.67 9.09
C GLY A 9 -24.98 17.66 9.35
N ASN A 10 -25.76 17.70 8.25
CA ASN A 10 -27.22 17.75 8.28
C ASN A 10 -27.88 16.43 7.86
N LYS A 11 -27.11 15.50 7.25
CA LYS A 11 -27.61 14.21 6.76
C LYS A 11 -27.55 13.15 7.85
N ASP A 12 -28.27 12.06 7.65
CA ASP A 12 -28.12 10.87 8.51
C ASP A 12 -26.69 10.31 8.36
N ALA A 13 -25.99 10.21 9.49
CA ALA A 13 -24.58 9.81 9.51
C ALA A 13 -24.40 8.32 9.21
N PHE A 14 -25.30 7.44 9.66
CA PHE A 14 -25.10 5.99 9.56
C PHE A 14 -24.88 5.50 8.14
N PRO A 15 -25.70 5.84 7.12
CA PRO A 15 -25.46 5.42 5.74
C PRO A 15 -24.12 5.91 5.16
N ILE A 16 -23.73 7.14 5.50
CA ILE A 16 -22.46 7.75 5.06
C ILE A 16 -21.29 6.98 5.66
N LEU A 17 -21.34 6.71 6.97
CA LEU A 17 -20.30 5.99 7.70
C LEU A 17 -20.15 4.55 7.21
N ILE A 18 -21.25 3.81 7.01
CA ILE A 18 -21.21 2.44 6.51
C ILE A 18 -20.66 2.39 5.08
N LYS A 19 -21.08 3.30 4.21
CA LYS A 19 -20.55 3.37 2.84
C LYS A 19 -19.06 3.68 2.83
N GLY A 20 -18.61 4.60 3.69
CA GLY A 20 -17.21 4.91 3.89
C GLY A 20 -16.40 3.72 4.43
N LEU A 21 -16.94 2.99 5.43
CA LEU A 21 -16.28 1.80 5.94
C LEU A 21 -16.13 0.70 4.89
N ARG A 22 -17.15 0.46 4.04
CA ARG A 22 -17.06 -0.51 2.94
C ARG A 22 -15.93 -0.16 1.96
N ARG A 23 -15.70 1.13 1.71
CA ARG A 23 -14.58 1.60 0.87
C ARG A 23 -13.22 1.45 1.55
N LEU A 24 -13.17 1.40 2.88
CA LEU A 24 -11.94 1.20 3.66
C LEU A 24 -11.76 -0.24 4.16
N GLU A 25 -12.67 -1.16 3.82
CA GLU A 25 -12.60 -2.54 4.32
C GLU A 25 -11.33 -3.28 3.88
N TYR A 26 -10.74 -2.89 2.75
CA TYR A 26 -9.44 -3.41 2.32
C TYR A 26 -8.29 -3.11 3.30
N ARG A 27 -8.48 -2.11 4.18
CA ARG A 27 -7.51 -1.76 5.22
C ARG A 27 -7.59 -2.64 6.45
N GLY A 28 -8.79 -3.11 6.82
CA GLY A 28 -9.00 -3.96 7.99
C GLY A 28 -10.41 -4.51 8.01
N TYR A 29 -10.60 -5.75 8.40
CA TYR A 29 -11.86 -6.48 8.36
C TYR A 29 -12.04 -7.50 9.50
N ASP A 30 -11.26 -7.36 10.58
CA ASP A 30 -11.34 -8.26 11.75
C ASP A 30 -12.53 -7.93 12.65
N SER A 31 -12.89 -6.65 12.69
CA SER A 31 -14.07 -6.14 13.38
C SER A 31 -14.44 -4.75 12.85
N ALA A 32 -15.70 -4.37 13.05
CA ALA A 32 -16.20 -3.04 12.68
C ALA A 32 -17.09 -2.48 13.80
N GLY A 33 -17.22 -1.14 13.83
CA GLY A 33 -18.14 -0.50 14.75
C GLY A 33 -18.39 0.97 14.41
N VAL A 34 -19.45 1.50 15.04
CA VAL A 34 -19.93 2.86 14.84
C VAL A 34 -20.35 3.48 16.16
N ALA A 35 -20.08 4.76 16.34
CA ALA A 35 -20.65 5.59 17.41
C ALA A 35 -21.42 6.76 16.79
N LEU A 36 -22.64 6.98 17.25
CA LEU A 36 -23.56 7.99 16.73
C LEU A 36 -24.09 8.83 17.89
N VAL A 37 -24.20 10.14 17.66
CA VAL A 37 -24.88 11.05 18.58
C VAL A 37 -26.23 11.41 17.94
N ASN A 38 -27.31 11.04 18.63
CA ASN A 38 -28.68 11.32 18.17
C ASN A 38 -29.18 12.70 18.64
N SER A 39 -30.40 13.06 18.21
CA SER A 39 -31.06 14.32 18.60
C SER A 39 -31.26 14.48 20.12
N ASP A 40 -31.38 13.38 20.84
CA ASP A 40 -31.59 13.35 22.32
C ASP A 40 -30.26 13.38 23.06
N THR A 41 -29.17 13.66 22.38
CA THR A 41 -27.80 13.66 22.90
C THR A 41 -27.33 12.31 23.46
N ALA A 42 -27.99 11.21 23.08
CA ALA A 42 -27.54 9.88 23.45
C ALA A 42 -26.39 9.44 22.51
N LEU A 43 -25.35 8.88 23.12
CA LEU A 43 -24.21 8.29 22.41
C LEU A 43 -24.46 6.79 22.25
N ASN A 44 -24.81 6.37 21.05
CA ASN A 44 -25.06 4.98 20.71
C ASN A 44 -23.80 4.36 20.08
N VAL A 45 -23.29 3.27 20.68
CA VAL A 45 -22.08 2.57 20.20
C VAL A 45 -22.45 1.13 19.85
N TYR A 46 -22.21 0.75 18.59
CA TYR A 46 -22.48 -0.59 18.06
C TYR A 46 -21.19 -1.18 17.49
N LYS A 47 -20.90 -2.43 17.83
CA LYS A 47 -19.67 -3.12 17.47
C LYS A 47 -19.93 -4.56 17.10
N SER A 48 -19.27 -5.06 16.06
CA SER A 48 -19.37 -6.45 15.61
C SER A 48 -17.98 -7.00 15.24
N LYS A 49 -17.77 -8.30 15.50
CA LYS A 49 -16.63 -9.04 14.94
C LYS A 49 -16.90 -9.32 13.46
N GLY A 50 -15.86 -9.23 12.63
CA GLY A 50 -15.91 -9.51 11.19
C GLY A 50 -16.11 -8.26 10.35
N LYS A 51 -16.64 -8.44 9.15
CA LYS A 51 -16.78 -7.41 8.12
C LYS A 51 -17.86 -6.36 8.43
N VAL A 52 -17.87 -5.28 7.64
CA VAL A 52 -18.86 -4.20 7.75
C VAL A 52 -20.29 -4.71 7.62
N ASP A 53 -20.54 -5.72 6.77
CA ASP A 53 -21.89 -6.29 6.62
C ASP A 53 -22.39 -6.98 7.89
N ASN A 54 -21.52 -7.58 8.71
CA ASN A 54 -21.88 -8.12 10.03
C ASN A 54 -22.31 -6.99 10.98
N LEU A 55 -21.66 -5.82 10.91
CA LEU A 55 -22.09 -4.65 11.69
C LEU A 55 -23.45 -4.14 11.22
N VAL A 56 -23.70 -4.08 9.92
CA VAL A 56 -24.99 -3.65 9.34
C VAL A 56 -26.12 -4.59 9.79
N GLU A 57 -25.90 -5.90 9.72
CA GLU A 57 -26.85 -6.90 10.22
C GLU A 57 -27.12 -6.73 11.71
N TYR A 58 -26.07 -6.57 12.52
CA TYR A 58 -26.19 -6.32 13.97
C TYR A 58 -26.97 -5.04 14.30
N CYS A 59 -26.90 -4.03 13.43
CA CYS A 59 -27.57 -2.74 13.63
C CYS A 59 -29.02 -2.71 13.09
N SER A 60 -29.52 -3.76 12.43
CA SER A 60 -30.80 -3.76 11.72
C SER A 60 -32.01 -3.45 12.60
N ASP A 61 -31.95 -3.77 13.88
CA ASP A 61 -33.00 -3.54 14.91
C ASP A 61 -32.62 -2.44 15.92
N LYS A 62 -31.54 -1.70 15.70
CA LYS A 62 -31.00 -0.70 16.63
C LYS A 62 -31.35 0.73 16.20
N ASN A 63 -31.31 1.65 17.16
CA ASN A 63 -31.42 3.06 16.87
C ASN A 63 -30.08 3.59 16.31
N VAL A 64 -30.00 3.74 15.01
CA VAL A 64 -28.84 4.27 14.29
C VAL A 64 -29.01 5.71 13.82
N SER A 65 -30.03 6.41 14.31
CA SER A 65 -30.29 7.81 13.96
C SER A 65 -29.19 8.73 14.51
N GLY A 66 -28.87 9.78 13.80
CA GLY A 66 -27.90 10.80 14.20
C GLY A 66 -27.25 11.49 13.02
N THR A 67 -26.88 12.74 13.20
CA THR A 67 -26.20 13.56 12.17
C THR A 67 -24.72 13.74 12.43
N VAL A 68 -24.23 13.16 13.53
CA VAL A 68 -22.82 13.16 13.93
C VAL A 68 -22.42 11.75 14.31
N GLY A 69 -21.32 11.28 13.76
CA GLY A 69 -20.84 9.94 14.06
C GLY A 69 -19.42 9.67 13.60
N ILE A 70 -18.84 8.62 14.20
CA ILE A 70 -17.55 8.06 13.86
C ILE A 70 -17.66 6.55 13.71
N ALA A 71 -16.91 5.98 12.78
CA ALA A 71 -16.94 4.54 12.49
C ALA A 71 -15.55 4.02 12.14
N HIS A 72 -15.36 2.74 12.35
CA HIS A 72 -14.05 2.13 12.26
C HIS A 72 -14.10 0.69 11.75
N THR A 73 -13.16 0.32 10.88
CA THR A 73 -12.80 -1.07 10.60
C THR A 73 -11.44 -1.37 11.19
N ARG A 74 -11.34 -2.48 11.93
CA ARG A 74 -10.14 -2.81 12.70
C ARG A 74 -9.33 -3.91 12.04
N TRP A 75 -8.03 -3.72 12.04
CA TRP A 75 -7.00 -4.74 11.94
C TRP A 75 -6.37 -4.89 13.32
N ALA A 76 -6.48 -6.07 13.92
CA ALA A 76 -6.08 -6.26 15.31
C ALA A 76 -4.56 -6.21 15.49
N THR A 77 -4.09 -5.29 16.34
CA THR A 77 -2.69 -5.19 16.81
C THR A 77 -2.57 -5.57 18.29
N HIS A 78 -3.47 -5.07 19.14
CA HIS A 78 -3.55 -5.35 20.56
C HIS A 78 -4.92 -5.94 20.92
N GLY A 79 -4.93 -7.11 21.57
CA GLY A 79 -6.14 -7.86 21.90
C GLY A 79 -6.74 -8.59 20.68
N GLU A 80 -7.30 -9.77 20.92
CA GLU A 80 -7.88 -10.61 19.86
C GLU A 80 -9.06 -9.94 19.12
N PRO A 81 -9.36 -10.35 17.88
CA PRO A 81 -10.56 -9.90 17.17
C PRO A 81 -11.84 -10.31 17.88
N SER A 82 -12.50 -9.35 18.53
CA SER A 82 -13.76 -9.52 19.25
C SER A 82 -14.59 -8.23 19.21
N ALA A 83 -15.89 -8.32 19.52
CA ALA A 83 -16.73 -7.13 19.65
C ALA A 83 -16.25 -6.24 20.82
N LEU A 84 -15.66 -6.81 21.87
CA LEU A 84 -15.14 -6.05 23.02
C LEU A 84 -13.97 -5.17 22.61
N ASN A 85 -13.02 -5.73 21.86
CA ASN A 85 -11.81 -5.06 21.40
C ASN A 85 -12.01 -4.26 20.10
N ALA A 86 -13.21 -4.31 19.48
CA ALA A 86 -13.54 -3.48 18.32
C ALA A 86 -13.70 -2.00 18.73
N HIS A 87 -13.36 -1.10 17.80
CA HIS A 87 -13.63 0.33 17.93
C HIS A 87 -15.08 0.66 17.47
N PRO A 88 -15.69 1.74 17.96
CA PRO A 88 -15.19 2.74 18.90
C PRO A 88 -15.06 2.22 20.33
N HIS A 89 -14.06 2.72 21.08
CA HIS A 89 -14.01 2.59 22.53
C HIS A 89 -14.69 3.79 23.19
N TYR A 90 -15.25 3.58 24.38
CA TYR A 90 -15.92 4.62 25.13
C TYR A 90 -15.38 4.72 26.56
N SER A 91 -15.46 5.91 27.13
CA SER A 91 -15.01 6.20 28.49
C SER A 91 -15.86 5.48 29.56
N GLU A 92 -15.37 5.41 30.79
CA GLU A 92 -16.07 4.73 31.90
C GLU A 92 -17.45 5.31 32.15
N SER A 93 -17.60 6.64 32.05
CA SER A 93 -18.89 7.32 32.19
C SER A 93 -19.82 7.14 30.97
N GLY A 94 -19.30 6.67 29.82
CA GLY A 94 -20.03 6.61 28.56
C GLY A 94 -20.30 7.97 27.92
N ASN A 95 -19.55 9.02 28.28
CA ASN A 95 -19.69 10.35 27.69
C ASN A 95 -18.86 10.53 26.44
N LEU A 96 -17.68 9.89 26.37
CA LEU A 96 -16.75 9.99 25.24
C LEU A 96 -16.74 8.70 24.43
N ALA A 97 -16.60 8.82 23.12
CA ALA A 97 -16.29 7.71 22.20
C ALA A 97 -15.13 8.07 21.29
N ILE A 98 -14.19 7.14 21.10
CA ILE A 98 -12.98 7.33 20.29
C ILE A 98 -12.77 6.18 19.31
N ILE A 99 -12.29 6.51 18.13
CA ILE A 99 -11.67 5.58 17.18
C ILE A 99 -10.21 5.95 17.00
N HIS A 100 -9.35 4.97 16.72
CA HIS A 100 -7.92 5.15 16.68
C HIS A 100 -7.26 4.22 15.67
N ASN A 101 -6.39 4.78 14.85
CA ASN A 101 -5.41 4.07 14.04
C ASN A 101 -4.03 4.39 14.58
N GLY A 102 -3.24 3.39 14.89
CA GLY A 102 -1.91 3.58 15.42
C GLY A 102 -1.60 2.61 16.55
N ILE A 103 -0.53 2.88 17.27
CA ILE A 103 -0.12 2.17 18.49
C ILE A 103 0.38 3.19 19.50
N ILE A 104 -0.15 3.12 20.71
CA ILE A 104 0.31 3.90 21.86
C ILE A 104 1.32 3.05 22.63
N GLU A 105 2.59 3.29 22.44
CA GLU A 105 3.68 2.45 22.95
C GLU A 105 3.73 2.43 24.49
N ASN A 106 3.48 3.57 25.12
CA ASN A 106 3.50 3.70 26.58
C ASN A 106 2.13 3.44 27.25
N TYR A 107 1.18 2.80 26.54
CA TYR A 107 -0.17 2.55 27.06
C TYR A 107 -0.19 1.78 28.38
N SER A 108 0.73 0.82 28.57
CA SER A 108 0.81 0.00 29.77
C SER A 108 1.09 0.83 31.05
N ASP A 109 1.98 1.81 30.94
CA ASP A 109 2.32 2.68 32.07
C ASP A 109 1.21 3.70 32.37
N ILE A 110 0.56 4.23 31.31
CA ILE A 110 -0.63 5.08 31.46
C ILE A 110 -1.76 4.28 32.11
N LYS A 111 -2.02 3.06 31.67
CA LYS A 111 -3.05 2.16 32.23
C LYS A 111 -2.82 1.91 33.73
N LYS A 112 -1.59 1.58 34.14
CA LYS A 112 -1.23 1.38 35.55
C LYS A 112 -1.54 2.61 36.39
N LYS A 113 -1.17 3.82 35.92
CA LYS A 113 -1.44 5.09 36.62
C LYS A 113 -2.95 5.33 36.75
N LEU A 114 -3.74 5.11 35.70
CA LEU A 114 -5.18 5.29 35.71
C LEU A 114 -5.87 4.28 36.65
N MET A 115 -5.46 3.01 36.63
CA MET A 115 -5.98 1.99 37.57
C MET A 115 -5.69 2.33 39.03
N ALA A 116 -4.50 2.86 39.33
CA ALA A 116 -4.15 3.33 40.67
C ALA A 116 -5.05 4.49 41.15
N ASN A 117 -5.67 5.24 40.21
CA ASN A 117 -6.64 6.30 40.48
C ASN A 117 -8.10 5.82 40.35
N GLY A 118 -8.35 4.50 40.31
CA GLY A 118 -9.67 3.91 40.36
C GLY A 118 -10.38 3.73 39.01
N VAL A 119 -9.75 4.08 37.87
CA VAL A 119 -10.33 3.91 36.54
C VAL A 119 -10.37 2.42 36.14
N LYS A 120 -11.51 1.98 35.64
CA LYS A 120 -11.73 0.59 35.19
C LYS A 120 -11.61 0.46 33.68
N PHE A 121 -11.07 -0.67 33.24
CA PHE A 121 -10.88 -1.02 31.83
C PHE A 121 -11.71 -2.26 31.48
N ARG A 122 -12.24 -2.28 30.26
CA ARG A 122 -13.08 -3.36 29.73
C ARG A 122 -12.38 -4.17 28.63
N SER A 123 -11.52 -3.51 27.84
CA SER A 123 -10.82 -4.11 26.71
C SER A 123 -9.31 -4.26 26.99
N GLU A 124 -8.67 -4.94 26.04
CA GLU A 124 -7.21 -5.14 26.05
C GLU A 124 -6.48 -4.11 25.19
N THR A 125 -7.19 -3.13 24.62
CA THR A 125 -6.65 -2.20 23.64
C THR A 125 -5.98 -0.99 24.28
N ASP A 126 -4.95 -0.50 23.64
CA ASP A 126 -4.30 0.79 23.91
C ASP A 126 -5.25 1.98 23.70
N THR A 127 -6.20 1.85 22.78
CA THR A 127 -7.21 2.88 22.47
C THR A 127 -8.14 3.16 23.63
N GLU A 128 -8.57 2.13 24.38
CA GLU A 128 -9.37 2.37 25.59
C GLU A 128 -8.58 3.17 26.62
N VAL A 129 -7.26 2.92 26.73
CA VAL A 129 -6.39 3.68 27.64
C VAL A 129 -6.40 5.16 27.29
N LEU A 130 -6.38 5.50 25.99
CA LEU A 130 -6.41 6.89 25.55
C LEU A 130 -7.72 7.59 25.89
N VAL A 131 -8.89 6.97 25.65
CA VAL A 131 -10.16 7.62 25.96
C VAL A 131 -10.38 7.79 27.48
N GLN A 132 -9.92 6.82 28.28
CA GLN A 132 -9.94 6.94 29.73
C GLN A 132 -8.99 8.05 30.22
N LEU A 133 -7.82 8.20 29.63
CA LEU A 133 -6.88 9.27 29.94
C LEU A 133 -7.49 10.65 29.65
N ILE A 134 -8.11 10.80 28.47
CA ILE A 134 -8.77 12.07 28.08
C ILE A 134 -9.89 12.42 29.05
N GLU A 135 -10.75 11.46 29.38
CA GLU A 135 -11.82 11.68 30.35
C GLU A 135 -11.28 12.02 31.76
N TYR A 136 -10.31 11.25 32.24
CA TYR A 136 -9.67 11.50 33.54
C TYR A 136 -9.11 12.92 33.64
N ILE A 137 -8.36 13.36 32.63
CA ILE A 137 -7.78 14.71 32.56
C ILE A 137 -8.90 15.78 32.52
N LYS A 138 -9.92 15.57 31.66
CA LYS A 138 -11.03 16.49 31.47
C LYS A 138 -11.78 16.74 32.79
N GLU A 139 -12.16 15.66 33.47
CA GLU A 139 -12.97 15.76 34.70
C GLU A 139 -12.15 16.27 35.91
N HIS A 140 -10.93 15.75 36.12
CA HIS A 140 -10.12 16.13 37.30
C HIS A 140 -9.55 17.54 37.22
N LYS A 141 -9.29 18.03 35.99
CA LYS A 141 -8.76 19.39 35.78
C LYS A 141 -9.83 20.39 35.34
N ASN A 142 -11.10 19.95 35.21
CA ASN A 142 -12.23 20.76 34.73
C ASN A 142 -11.91 21.51 33.44
N LEU A 143 -11.38 20.79 32.42
CA LEU A 143 -10.95 21.35 31.14
C LEU A 143 -12.03 21.16 30.06
N ASP A 144 -12.03 22.03 29.06
CA ASP A 144 -12.74 21.78 27.80
C ASP A 144 -12.15 20.57 27.08
N LEU A 145 -12.91 20.01 26.10
CA LEU A 145 -12.52 18.79 25.43
C LEU A 145 -11.22 18.94 24.61
N LEU A 146 -11.05 20.05 23.91
CA LEU A 146 -9.84 20.30 23.10
C LEU A 146 -8.59 20.35 24.00
N THR A 147 -8.65 21.09 25.07
CA THR A 147 -7.53 21.22 26.03
C THR A 147 -7.23 19.87 26.70
N ALA A 148 -8.26 19.09 27.04
CA ALA A 148 -8.07 17.75 27.62
C ALA A 148 -7.38 16.80 26.61
N VAL A 149 -7.76 16.83 25.34
CA VAL A 149 -7.11 16.07 24.26
C VAL A 149 -5.65 16.50 24.09
N GLN A 150 -5.37 17.81 24.06
CA GLN A 150 -3.99 18.31 23.94
C GLN A 150 -3.10 17.81 25.08
N VAL A 151 -3.57 17.91 26.32
CA VAL A 151 -2.84 17.42 27.49
C VAL A 151 -2.63 15.90 27.44
N ALA A 152 -3.67 15.14 27.06
CA ALA A 152 -3.56 13.69 26.94
C ALA A 152 -2.55 13.27 25.86
N LEU A 153 -2.60 13.91 24.68
CA LEU A 153 -1.70 13.59 23.58
C LEU A 153 -0.24 14.01 23.84
N HIS A 154 -0.01 14.93 24.76
CA HIS A 154 1.35 15.28 25.22
C HIS A 154 1.99 14.17 26.10
N GLU A 155 1.18 13.37 26.77
CA GLU A 155 1.62 12.22 27.57
C GLU A 155 1.81 10.94 26.75
N VAL A 156 1.30 10.91 25.51
CA VAL A 156 1.29 9.73 24.65
C VAL A 156 2.58 9.66 23.82
N ILE A 157 3.18 8.47 23.82
CA ILE A 157 4.30 8.10 22.93
C ILE A 157 3.78 7.10 21.90
N GLY A 158 4.00 7.38 20.62
CA GLY A 158 3.61 6.48 19.52
C GLY A 158 2.87 7.16 18.37
N ALA A 159 2.37 6.35 17.47
CA ALA A 159 1.62 6.79 16.30
C ALA A 159 0.12 6.81 16.57
N TYR A 160 -0.57 7.86 16.14
CA TYR A 160 -2.03 7.94 16.26
C TYR A 160 -2.68 8.76 15.14
N ALA A 161 -3.84 8.29 14.70
CA ALA A 161 -4.90 9.08 14.08
C ALA A 161 -6.18 8.79 14.84
N ILE A 162 -6.80 9.80 15.44
CA ILE A 162 -7.98 9.65 16.28
C ILE A 162 -9.14 10.51 15.78
N ALA A 163 -10.37 10.02 16.03
CA ALA A 163 -11.57 10.84 16.02
C ALA A 163 -12.36 10.59 17.31
N LEU A 164 -12.79 11.67 17.95
CA LEU A 164 -13.36 11.68 19.28
C LEU A 164 -14.70 12.43 19.29
N LEU A 165 -15.70 11.81 19.94
CA LEU A 165 -17.01 12.40 20.24
C LEU A 165 -17.18 12.59 21.74
N ASP A 166 -17.82 13.69 22.15
CA ASP A 166 -18.37 13.89 23.50
C ASP A 166 -19.88 14.16 23.37
N LYS A 167 -20.73 13.32 23.97
CA LYS A 167 -22.19 13.50 23.93
C LYS A 167 -22.67 14.82 24.57
N ARG A 168 -21.82 15.46 25.37
CA ARG A 168 -22.11 16.77 26.00
C ARG A 168 -21.85 17.95 25.05
N THR A 169 -21.09 17.69 23.96
CA THR A 169 -20.85 18.62 22.84
C THR A 169 -21.24 17.96 21.51
N PRO A 170 -22.55 17.68 21.28
CA PRO A 170 -23.04 16.80 20.23
C PRO A 170 -22.80 17.32 18.81
N HIS A 171 -22.42 18.59 18.66
CA HIS A 171 -22.16 19.24 17.38
C HIS A 171 -20.66 19.39 17.07
N GLN A 172 -19.83 18.59 17.74
CA GLN A 172 -18.37 18.68 17.59
C GLN A 172 -17.74 17.30 17.45
N ILE A 173 -16.76 17.20 16.53
CA ILE A 173 -15.81 16.10 16.46
C ILE A 173 -14.40 16.68 16.61
N ILE A 174 -13.57 16.08 17.46
CA ILE A 174 -12.14 16.41 17.51
C ILE A 174 -11.37 15.27 16.83
N VAL A 175 -10.49 15.64 15.91
CA VAL A 175 -9.58 14.69 15.26
C VAL A 175 -8.13 15.14 15.48
N ALA A 176 -7.24 14.19 15.64
CA ALA A 176 -5.82 14.49 15.80
C ALA A 176 -4.97 13.45 15.09
N ARG A 177 -3.79 13.87 14.65
CA ARG A 177 -2.86 13.02 13.92
C ARG A 177 -1.43 13.14 14.43
N ASN A 178 -0.76 12.00 14.48
CA ASN A 178 0.69 11.86 14.56
C ASN A 178 1.10 10.56 13.85
N GLN A 179 1.83 10.63 12.75
CA GLN A 179 2.33 9.54 11.89
C GLN A 179 1.24 8.75 11.14
N SER A 180 0.13 8.35 11.76
CA SER A 180 -0.96 7.64 11.06
C SER A 180 -1.79 8.58 10.18
N PRO A 181 -2.19 8.20 8.95
CA PRO A 181 -2.87 9.12 8.02
C PRO A 181 -4.28 9.49 8.45
N LEU A 182 -4.64 10.77 8.26
CA LEU A 182 -5.97 11.31 8.52
C LEU A 182 -6.28 12.49 7.60
N VAL A 183 -7.46 12.45 6.97
CA VAL A 183 -7.93 13.44 5.99
C VAL A 183 -9.27 13.98 6.46
N VAL A 184 -9.48 15.29 6.31
CA VAL A 184 -10.74 15.99 6.56
C VAL A 184 -11.27 16.52 5.22
N GLY A 185 -12.48 16.11 4.82
CA GLY A 185 -13.22 16.66 3.68
C GLY A 185 -14.08 17.83 4.12
N ILE A 186 -14.12 18.88 3.30
CA ILE A 186 -14.88 20.10 3.56
C ILE A 186 -16.06 20.14 2.58
N GLY A 187 -17.29 19.97 3.09
CA GLY A 187 -18.54 20.12 2.34
C GLY A 187 -19.29 21.41 2.71
N ASP A 188 -20.51 21.56 2.20
CA ASP A 188 -21.40 22.68 2.54
C ASP A 188 -22.05 22.43 3.91
N ASP A 189 -21.62 23.17 4.94
CA ASP A 189 -22.04 23.03 6.33
C ASP A 189 -21.82 21.61 6.91
N GLU A 190 -20.92 20.84 6.32
CA GLU A 190 -20.63 19.47 6.75
C GLU A 190 -19.14 19.13 6.60
N PHE A 191 -18.67 18.20 7.44
CA PHE A 191 -17.31 17.68 7.34
C PHE A 191 -17.33 16.15 7.28
N PHE A 192 -16.37 15.63 6.56
CA PHE A 192 -16.09 14.21 6.41
C PHE A 192 -14.70 13.90 6.94
N ILE A 193 -14.51 12.73 7.52
CA ILE A 193 -13.23 12.28 8.04
C ILE A 193 -12.93 10.94 7.40
N GLY A 194 -11.68 10.72 7.00
CA GLY A 194 -11.24 9.44 6.46
C GLY A 194 -9.76 9.16 6.73
N SER A 195 -9.40 7.88 6.81
CA SER A 195 -7.98 7.47 6.80
C SER A 195 -7.30 7.78 5.48
N ASP A 196 -8.07 7.86 4.40
CA ASP A 196 -7.68 8.38 3.08
C ASP A 196 -8.90 9.08 2.45
N ALA A 197 -8.73 9.61 1.24
CA ALA A 197 -9.79 10.37 0.57
C ALA A 197 -10.92 9.49 -0.01
N SER A 198 -10.78 8.18 -0.13
CA SER A 198 -11.75 7.30 -0.81
C SER A 198 -13.17 7.32 -0.23
N PRO A 199 -13.40 7.40 1.10
CA PRO A 199 -14.75 7.58 1.66
C PRO A 199 -15.32 8.97 1.46
N ILE A 200 -14.49 9.98 1.12
CA ILE A 200 -14.84 11.40 1.10
C ILE A 200 -15.23 11.89 -0.30
N VAL A 201 -14.53 11.40 -1.34
CA VAL A 201 -14.60 11.94 -2.72
C VAL A 201 -15.98 11.92 -3.38
N GLU A 202 -16.92 11.16 -2.87
CA GLU A 202 -18.31 11.17 -3.33
C GLU A 202 -19.07 12.43 -2.89
N TYR A 203 -18.64 13.04 -1.79
CA TYR A 203 -19.35 14.13 -1.14
C TYR A 203 -18.66 15.48 -1.36
N THR A 204 -17.33 15.49 -1.45
CA THR A 204 -16.53 16.69 -1.70
C THR A 204 -15.15 16.32 -2.28
N ASP A 205 -14.66 17.18 -3.16
CA ASP A 205 -13.30 17.12 -3.71
C ASP A 205 -12.30 17.95 -2.90
N LYS A 206 -12.78 18.77 -1.94
CA LYS A 206 -11.96 19.63 -1.10
C LYS A 206 -11.54 18.91 0.16
N VAL A 207 -10.24 18.68 0.32
CA VAL A 207 -9.70 17.95 1.47
C VAL A 207 -8.54 18.67 2.11
N VAL A 208 -8.35 18.42 3.41
CA VAL A 208 -7.18 18.81 4.19
C VAL A 208 -6.51 17.55 4.72
N TYR A 209 -5.27 17.32 4.32
CA TYR A 209 -4.42 16.29 4.91
C TYR A 209 -3.79 16.86 6.18
N LEU A 210 -4.16 16.33 7.35
CA LEU A 210 -3.55 16.76 8.59
C LEU A 210 -2.07 16.39 8.63
N GLU A 211 -1.25 17.22 9.25
CA GLU A 211 0.16 16.95 9.50
C GLU A 211 0.38 16.41 10.91
N ASP A 212 1.58 15.89 11.19
CA ASP A 212 1.92 15.36 12.50
C ASP A 212 1.83 16.43 13.59
N GLY A 213 1.17 16.10 14.69
CA GLY A 213 0.92 17.04 15.80
C GLY A 213 -0.25 18.00 15.57
N ASN A 214 -0.99 17.87 14.46
CA ASN A 214 -2.18 18.68 14.19
C ASN A 214 -3.43 18.10 14.83
N ILE A 215 -4.27 18.99 15.35
CA ILE A 215 -5.60 18.70 15.91
C ILE A 215 -6.60 19.57 15.15
N ALA A 216 -7.62 18.96 14.56
CA ALA A 216 -8.72 19.67 13.95
C ALA A 216 -9.99 19.57 14.81
N VAL A 217 -10.66 20.68 14.95
CA VAL A 217 -11.97 20.78 15.61
C VAL A 217 -12.99 21.02 14.50
N LEU A 218 -13.86 20.03 14.32
CA LEU A 218 -14.93 20.06 13.34
C LEU A 218 -16.20 20.41 14.08
N HIS A 219 -16.74 21.59 13.82
CA HIS A 219 -17.99 22.05 14.41
C HIS A 219 -19.00 22.32 13.31
N LYS A 220 -20.20 21.79 13.45
CA LYS A 220 -21.27 21.96 12.48
C LYS A 220 -21.60 23.45 12.27
N GLY A 221 -21.58 23.93 11.03
CA GLY A 221 -21.87 25.32 10.67
C GLY A 221 -20.74 26.31 10.94
N GLU A 222 -19.54 25.84 11.29
CA GLU A 222 -18.35 26.70 11.48
C GLU A 222 -17.25 26.34 10.47
N GLU A 223 -16.29 27.24 10.29
CA GLU A 223 -15.09 26.97 9.50
C GLU A 223 -14.19 25.94 10.19
N LEU A 224 -13.46 25.19 9.37
CA LEU A 224 -12.47 24.23 9.86
C LEU A 224 -11.42 24.92 10.75
N LYS A 225 -11.35 24.54 12.01
CA LYS A 225 -10.32 25.03 12.94
C LYS A 225 -9.23 23.98 13.12
N VAL A 226 -8.01 24.32 12.74
CA VAL A 226 -6.84 23.47 12.97
C VAL A 226 -5.89 24.16 13.94
N VAL A 227 -5.43 23.41 14.94
CA VAL A 227 -4.42 23.85 15.92
C VAL A 227 -3.34 22.77 16.05
N ASN A 228 -2.19 23.12 16.54
CA ASN A 228 -1.20 22.11 16.94
C ASN A 228 -1.38 21.74 18.43
N ILE A 229 -0.60 20.75 18.88
CA ILE A 229 -0.63 20.25 20.26
C ILE A 229 -0.31 21.37 21.29
N LEU A 230 0.33 22.47 20.89
CA LEU A 230 0.62 23.66 21.72
C LEU A 230 -0.45 24.75 21.58
N ASN A 231 -1.62 24.43 21.03
CA ASN A 231 -2.76 25.33 20.80
C ASN A 231 -2.48 26.53 19.88
N ARG A 232 -1.48 26.45 19.00
CA ARG A 232 -1.25 27.47 17.97
C ARG A 232 -2.17 27.21 16.79
N ARG A 233 -2.94 28.23 16.38
CA ARG A 233 -3.81 28.14 15.19
C ARG A 233 -2.97 27.97 13.93
N LEU A 234 -3.39 27.06 13.07
CA LEU A 234 -2.77 26.73 11.80
C LEU A 234 -3.74 27.05 10.66
N ASN A 235 -3.20 27.41 9.50
CA ASN A 235 -3.97 27.57 8.27
C ASN A 235 -3.59 26.40 7.33
N PRO A 236 -4.33 25.29 7.35
CA PRO A 236 -4.02 24.15 6.52
C PRO A 236 -4.28 24.43 5.05
N GLU A 237 -3.49 23.84 4.17
CA GLU A 237 -3.72 23.89 2.73
C GLU A 237 -4.90 23.00 2.35
N ILE A 238 -5.88 23.60 1.65
CA ILE A 238 -7.01 22.87 1.07
C ILE A 238 -6.57 22.35 -0.30
N GLN A 239 -6.61 21.04 -0.49
CA GLN A 239 -6.26 20.39 -1.74
C GLN A 239 -7.51 19.84 -2.44
N THR A 240 -7.49 19.85 -3.77
CA THR A 240 -8.54 19.21 -4.58
C THR A 240 -8.11 17.81 -4.95
N VAL A 241 -8.99 16.83 -4.71
CA VAL A 241 -8.74 15.42 -5.01
C VAL A 241 -9.55 15.02 -6.23
N ASP A 242 -8.87 14.57 -7.29
CA ASP A 242 -9.49 14.03 -8.50
C ASP A 242 -9.42 12.49 -8.46
N ILE A 243 -10.44 11.85 -7.89
CA ILE A 243 -10.61 10.39 -7.89
C ILE A 243 -11.90 10.05 -8.61
N ASN A 244 -11.80 9.32 -9.72
CA ASN A 244 -12.97 8.83 -10.43
C ASN A 244 -13.61 7.66 -9.64
N LEU A 245 -14.87 7.85 -9.21
CA LEU A 245 -15.63 6.85 -8.46
C LEU A 245 -15.78 5.51 -9.19
N GLY A 246 -15.86 5.52 -10.52
CA GLY A 246 -15.91 4.30 -11.33
C GLY A 246 -14.66 3.40 -11.18
N GLN A 247 -13.53 3.98 -10.77
CA GLN A 247 -12.32 3.21 -10.50
C GLN A 247 -12.39 2.41 -9.18
N LEU A 248 -13.28 2.81 -8.28
CA LEU A 248 -13.53 2.13 -6.99
C LEU A 248 -14.54 0.98 -7.09
N ASP A 249 -14.97 0.63 -8.30
CA ASP A 249 -15.91 -0.48 -8.56
C ASP A 249 -15.17 -1.61 -9.29
N LYS A 250 -15.68 -2.85 -9.16
CA LYS A 250 -15.12 -4.03 -9.85
C LYS A 250 -15.28 -4.01 -11.37
N GLY A 251 -16.17 -3.17 -11.91
CA GLY A 251 -16.33 -3.01 -13.36
C GLY A 251 -16.72 -4.30 -14.10
N GLY A 252 -17.51 -5.19 -13.47
CA GLY A 252 -17.94 -6.48 -14.04
C GLY A 252 -16.98 -7.65 -13.77
N TYR A 253 -15.81 -7.42 -13.21
CA TYR A 253 -14.89 -8.47 -12.79
C TYR A 253 -15.36 -9.13 -11.47
N PRO A 254 -15.09 -10.43 -11.24
CA PRO A 254 -15.45 -11.10 -9.98
C PRO A 254 -14.66 -10.55 -8.80
N HIS A 255 -13.42 -10.12 -9.01
CA HIS A 255 -12.50 -9.64 -7.99
C HIS A 255 -11.76 -8.38 -8.45
N PHE A 256 -11.38 -7.51 -7.49
CA PHE A 256 -10.53 -6.35 -7.77
C PHE A 256 -9.17 -6.75 -8.32
N MET A 257 -8.54 -7.79 -7.77
CA MET A 257 -7.24 -8.25 -8.23
C MET A 257 -7.26 -8.59 -9.73
N LEU A 258 -8.28 -9.30 -10.22
CA LEU A 258 -8.38 -9.61 -11.65
C LEU A 258 -8.57 -8.36 -12.49
N LYS A 259 -9.47 -7.44 -12.07
CA LYS A 259 -9.63 -6.13 -12.72
C LYS A 259 -8.29 -5.41 -12.82
N GLU A 260 -7.55 -5.32 -11.72
CA GLU A 260 -6.28 -4.61 -11.62
C GLU A 260 -5.18 -5.24 -12.47
N ILE A 261 -5.20 -6.58 -12.64
CA ILE A 261 -4.33 -7.27 -13.61
C ILE A 261 -4.66 -6.85 -15.04
N PHE A 262 -5.95 -6.80 -15.40
CA PHE A 262 -6.39 -6.42 -16.74
C PHE A 262 -6.26 -4.92 -17.03
N GLU A 263 -6.22 -4.06 -16.03
CA GLU A 263 -6.02 -2.61 -16.17
C GLU A 263 -4.56 -2.23 -16.48
N GLN A 264 -3.59 -3.13 -16.33
CA GLN A 264 -2.17 -2.81 -16.46
C GLN A 264 -1.78 -2.12 -17.77
N PRO A 265 -2.27 -2.52 -18.96
CA PRO A 265 -1.96 -1.82 -20.21
C PRO A 265 -2.35 -0.33 -20.17
N ASP A 266 -3.57 -0.03 -19.74
CA ASP A 266 -4.07 1.34 -19.65
C ASP A 266 -3.35 2.13 -18.54
N CYS A 267 -3.01 1.46 -17.42
CA CYS A 267 -2.24 2.04 -16.34
C CYS A 267 -0.84 2.46 -16.81
N LEU A 268 -0.15 1.64 -17.61
CA LEU A 268 1.16 2.00 -18.14
C LEU A 268 1.06 3.15 -19.15
N THR A 269 0.04 3.14 -20.00
CA THR A 269 -0.24 4.27 -20.91
C THR A 269 -0.43 5.56 -20.13
N ASN A 270 -1.18 5.54 -19.02
CA ASN A 270 -1.36 6.70 -18.14
C ASN A 270 -0.06 7.10 -17.43
N CYS A 271 0.72 6.12 -16.97
CA CYS A 271 2.02 6.35 -16.34
C CYS A 271 3.01 7.07 -17.27
N MET A 272 2.99 6.73 -18.55
CA MET A 272 3.86 7.29 -19.59
C MET A 272 3.32 8.61 -20.19
N ARG A 273 2.03 8.92 -20.00
CA ARG A 273 1.40 10.09 -20.63
C ARG A 273 2.11 11.38 -20.28
N GLY A 274 2.53 12.13 -21.32
CA GLY A 274 3.31 13.37 -21.19
C GLY A 274 4.75 13.18 -20.73
N ARG A 275 5.20 11.94 -20.53
CA ARG A 275 6.57 11.61 -20.10
C ARG A 275 7.38 10.88 -21.16
N VAL A 276 6.74 10.00 -21.92
CA VAL A 276 7.34 9.31 -23.06
C VAL A 276 6.77 9.95 -24.33
N ASN A 277 7.63 10.53 -25.14
CA ASN A 277 7.27 11.15 -26.41
C ASN A 277 8.05 10.46 -27.54
N VAL A 278 7.33 9.68 -28.35
CA VAL A 278 7.90 8.90 -29.46
C VAL A 278 8.26 9.78 -30.65
N ASP A 279 7.52 10.91 -30.86
CA ASP A 279 7.77 11.82 -31.98
C ASP A 279 9.08 12.60 -31.81
N THR A 280 9.45 12.86 -30.56
CA THR A 280 10.72 13.55 -30.22
C THR A 280 11.76 12.60 -29.65
N ASP A 281 11.47 11.31 -29.62
CA ASP A 281 12.35 10.26 -29.07
C ASP A 281 12.89 10.65 -27.68
N ASN A 282 11.99 11.00 -26.76
CA ASN A 282 12.40 11.56 -25.48
C ASN A 282 11.59 11.04 -24.28
N VAL A 283 12.28 10.87 -23.15
CA VAL A 283 11.67 10.64 -21.84
C VAL A 283 11.90 11.88 -20.98
N VAL A 284 10.82 12.46 -20.46
CA VAL A 284 10.84 13.68 -19.65
C VAL A 284 10.23 13.40 -18.28
N LEU A 285 11.01 13.66 -17.24
CA LEU A 285 10.55 13.67 -15.85
C LEU A 285 10.88 15.03 -15.26
N SER A 286 9.87 15.77 -14.78
CA SER A 286 10.05 17.11 -14.19
C SER A 286 11.06 17.12 -13.05
N ALA A 287 11.04 16.09 -12.22
CA ALA A 287 12.02 15.92 -11.14
C ALA A 287 13.48 15.92 -11.61
N ILE A 288 13.76 15.37 -12.82
CA ILE A 288 15.12 15.41 -13.39
C ILE A 288 15.45 16.81 -13.92
N ILE A 289 14.48 17.51 -14.49
CA ILE A 289 14.69 18.87 -14.97
C ILE A 289 15.08 19.79 -13.80
N ASP A 290 14.31 19.74 -12.72
CA ASP A 290 14.46 20.61 -11.56
C ASP A 290 15.70 20.30 -10.72
N TYR A 291 16.05 19.02 -10.61
CA TYR A 291 17.12 18.53 -9.72
C TYR A 291 18.22 17.76 -10.45
N LYS A 292 18.45 18.10 -11.71
CA LYS A 292 19.43 17.44 -12.59
C LYS A 292 20.80 17.26 -11.93
N LYS A 293 21.34 18.34 -11.33
CA LYS A 293 22.70 18.32 -10.75
C LYS A 293 22.81 17.30 -9.59
N GLN A 294 21.81 17.24 -8.72
CA GLN A 294 21.80 16.33 -7.59
C GLN A 294 21.75 14.88 -8.06
N LEU A 295 20.88 14.59 -9.05
CA LEU A 295 20.63 13.24 -9.52
C LEU A 295 21.77 12.68 -10.36
N ILE A 296 22.33 13.45 -11.31
CA ILE A 296 23.42 12.96 -12.19
C ILE A 296 24.78 12.88 -11.50
N ASN A 297 25.00 13.67 -10.44
CA ASN A 297 26.25 13.71 -9.67
C ASN A 297 26.22 12.80 -8.44
N ALA A 298 25.11 12.12 -8.19
CA ALA A 298 25.01 11.15 -7.11
C ALA A 298 26.12 10.09 -7.22
N LYS A 299 26.81 9.84 -6.13
CA LYS A 299 27.84 8.79 -6.07
C LYS A 299 27.22 7.41 -5.92
N ARG A 300 26.03 7.35 -5.31
CA ARG A 300 25.29 6.11 -5.06
C ARG A 300 23.79 6.42 -4.98
N PHE A 301 22.98 5.51 -5.49
CA PHE A 301 21.56 5.45 -5.17
C PHE A 301 21.30 4.38 -4.11
N ILE A 302 20.39 4.67 -3.17
CA ILE A 302 19.88 3.70 -2.21
C ILE A 302 18.37 3.63 -2.38
N ILE A 303 17.86 2.49 -2.80
CA ILE A 303 16.41 2.26 -2.95
C ILE A 303 15.90 1.64 -1.65
N VAL A 304 14.93 2.29 -1.00
CA VAL A 304 14.28 1.80 0.23
C VAL A 304 12.81 1.51 -0.03
N ALA A 305 12.37 0.29 0.26
CA ALA A 305 11.01 -0.16 0.00
C ALA A 305 10.66 -1.42 0.81
N CYS A 306 9.38 -1.83 0.76
CA CYS A 306 8.87 -3.06 1.35
C CYS A 306 8.14 -3.92 0.30
N GLY A 307 8.22 -5.25 0.43
CA GLY A 307 7.45 -6.22 -0.36
C GLY A 307 7.59 -6.03 -1.87
N THR A 308 6.47 -5.96 -2.58
CA THR A 308 6.39 -5.77 -4.05
C THR A 308 7.20 -4.56 -4.53
N SER A 309 7.18 -3.45 -3.80
CA SER A 309 7.98 -2.25 -4.15
C SER A 309 9.48 -2.48 -4.03
N TRP A 310 9.92 -3.34 -3.10
CA TRP A 310 11.32 -3.76 -3.02
C TRP A 310 11.74 -4.59 -4.24
N HIS A 311 10.86 -5.50 -4.72
CA HIS A 311 11.10 -6.26 -5.95
C HIS A 311 11.22 -5.34 -7.17
N ALA A 312 10.35 -4.32 -7.29
CA ALA A 312 10.48 -3.30 -8.32
C ALA A 312 11.82 -2.54 -8.22
N GLY A 313 12.24 -2.22 -6.99
CA GLY A 313 13.54 -1.62 -6.71
C GLY A 313 14.73 -2.46 -7.19
N GLN A 314 14.66 -3.79 -7.08
CA GLN A 314 15.70 -4.70 -7.58
C GLN A 314 15.84 -4.64 -9.12
N ILE A 315 14.71 -4.47 -9.84
CA ILE A 315 14.73 -4.26 -11.29
C ILE A 315 15.33 -2.89 -11.61
N GLY A 316 14.88 -1.85 -10.91
CA GLY A 316 15.40 -0.48 -11.06
C GLY A 316 16.90 -0.38 -10.78
N LYS A 317 17.42 -1.14 -9.81
CA LYS A 317 18.86 -1.26 -9.55
C LYS A 317 19.60 -1.67 -10.81
N GLN A 318 19.21 -2.77 -11.43
CA GLN A 318 19.89 -3.29 -12.62
C GLN A 318 19.86 -2.28 -13.77
N MET A 319 18.71 -1.60 -13.99
CA MET A 319 18.57 -0.57 -15.03
C MET A 319 19.48 0.64 -14.78
N ILE A 320 19.49 1.16 -13.55
CA ILE A 320 20.30 2.33 -13.19
C ILE A 320 21.80 1.98 -13.27
N GLU A 321 22.21 0.83 -12.75
CA GLU A 321 23.60 0.39 -12.84
C GLU A 321 24.04 0.18 -14.30
N ASN A 322 23.18 -0.44 -15.14
CA ASN A 322 23.50 -0.70 -16.54
C ASN A 322 23.54 0.57 -17.39
N PHE A 323 22.56 1.46 -17.23
CA PHE A 323 22.43 2.62 -18.11
C PHE A 323 23.13 3.87 -17.57
N CYS A 324 23.05 4.12 -16.26
CA CYS A 324 23.60 5.33 -15.66
C CYS A 324 25.01 5.16 -15.12
N ARG A 325 25.49 3.93 -14.94
CA ARG A 325 26.79 3.59 -14.33
C ARG A 325 26.95 4.22 -12.94
N ILE A 326 25.88 4.22 -12.15
CA ILE A 326 25.85 4.66 -10.75
C ILE A 326 25.58 3.43 -9.89
N PRO A 327 26.37 3.16 -8.83
CA PRO A 327 26.11 2.06 -7.90
C PRO A 327 24.76 2.21 -7.22
N VAL A 328 24.02 1.11 -7.06
CA VAL A 328 22.71 1.09 -6.42
C VAL A 328 22.64 0.01 -5.35
N GLU A 329 22.23 0.39 -4.16
CA GLU A 329 21.83 -0.54 -3.09
C GLU A 329 20.30 -0.61 -3.01
N VAL A 330 19.74 -1.79 -2.72
CA VAL A 330 18.30 -1.95 -2.51
C VAL A 330 18.08 -2.59 -1.15
N GLU A 331 17.44 -1.85 -0.27
CA GLU A 331 17.28 -2.19 1.14
C GLU A 331 15.80 -2.40 1.49
N TYR A 332 15.53 -3.36 2.36
CA TYR A 332 14.26 -3.37 3.06
C TYR A 332 14.18 -2.17 3.99
N ALA A 333 13.13 -1.37 3.87
CA ALA A 333 13.00 -0.14 4.66
C ALA A 333 12.97 -0.42 6.17
N SER A 334 12.42 -1.57 6.61
CA SER A 334 12.42 -2.03 7.98
C SER A 334 13.84 -2.26 8.53
N GLU A 335 14.72 -2.87 7.73
CA GLU A 335 16.10 -3.11 8.13
C GLU A 335 16.95 -1.83 8.06
N PHE A 336 16.76 -1.04 7.00
CA PHE A 336 17.49 0.21 6.78
C PHE A 336 17.35 1.18 7.96
N ARG A 337 16.15 1.33 8.52
CA ARG A 337 15.90 2.29 9.60
C ARG A 337 16.61 1.95 10.91
N TYR A 338 16.94 0.68 11.16
CA TYR A 338 17.52 0.24 12.43
C TYR A 338 19.01 -0.14 12.40
N ARG A 339 19.55 -0.47 11.22
CA ARG A 339 20.94 -0.92 11.11
C ARG A 339 22.00 0.18 11.19
N ASN A 340 21.62 1.45 11.41
CA ASN A 340 22.53 2.61 11.37
C ASN A 340 23.27 2.71 10.03
N PRO A 341 22.56 2.93 8.90
CA PRO A 341 23.17 2.92 7.57
C PRO A 341 24.15 4.07 7.38
N VAL A 342 25.20 3.81 6.59
CA VAL A 342 26.14 4.86 6.18
C VAL A 342 25.50 5.67 5.08
N ILE A 343 25.16 6.92 5.37
CA ILE A 343 24.49 7.86 4.46
C ILE A 343 25.32 9.13 4.39
N THR A 344 25.46 9.70 3.19
CA THR A 344 26.17 10.95 2.95
C THR A 344 25.30 11.90 2.12
N SER A 345 25.69 13.17 2.05
CA SER A 345 25.04 14.18 1.19
C SER A 345 25.24 13.92 -0.31
N ASP A 346 26.14 13.01 -0.69
CA ASP A 346 26.36 12.60 -2.08
C ASP A 346 25.46 11.42 -2.48
N ASP A 347 24.69 10.85 -1.55
CA ASP A 347 23.74 9.78 -1.81
C ASP A 347 22.37 10.34 -2.20
N VAL A 348 21.70 9.63 -3.11
CA VAL A 348 20.28 9.83 -3.42
C VAL A 348 19.51 8.62 -2.92
N VAL A 349 18.52 8.85 -2.06
CA VAL A 349 17.64 7.79 -1.57
C VAL A 349 16.34 7.80 -2.37
N ILE A 350 16.02 6.67 -3.02
CA ILE A 350 14.77 6.47 -3.76
C ILE A 350 13.81 5.70 -2.86
N ALA A 351 12.71 6.32 -2.45
CA ALA A 351 11.66 5.69 -1.65
C ALA A 351 10.52 5.23 -2.56
N ILE A 352 10.20 3.93 -2.56
CA ILE A 352 9.12 3.37 -3.38
C ILE A 352 8.00 2.86 -2.48
N SER A 353 6.77 3.35 -2.71
CA SER A 353 5.58 2.91 -1.98
C SER A 353 4.31 3.09 -2.82
N GLN A 354 3.48 2.05 -2.93
CA GLN A 354 2.18 2.17 -3.58
C GLN A 354 1.27 3.15 -2.81
N SER A 355 1.09 2.95 -1.51
CA SER A 355 0.21 3.78 -0.68
C SER A 355 0.80 5.13 -0.31
N GLY A 356 2.14 5.26 -0.32
CA GLY A 356 2.84 6.42 0.21
C GLY A 356 2.70 6.60 1.73
N GLU A 357 2.19 5.58 2.43
CA GLU A 357 1.92 5.59 3.87
C GLU A 357 2.61 4.43 4.62
N THR A 358 3.50 3.68 3.97
CA THR A 358 4.21 2.57 4.59
C THR A 358 5.13 3.09 5.70
N ALA A 359 4.88 2.67 6.94
CA ALA A 359 5.56 3.21 8.13
C ALA A 359 7.08 3.11 8.05
N ASP A 360 7.60 1.91 7.74
CA ASP A 360 9.04 1.69 7.62
C ASP A 360 9.67 2.54 6.52
N THR A 361 9.03 2.64 5.36
CA THR A 361 9.52 3.46 4.25
C THR A 361 9.54 4.95 4.63
N LEU A 362 8.51 5.44 5.31
CA LEU A 362 8.47 6.83 5.78
C LEU A 362 9.55 7.10 6.83
N ALA A 363 9.79 6.16 7.74
CA ALA A 363 10.84 6.28 8.74
C ALA A 363 12.24 6.25 8.09
N ALA A 364 12.45 5.37 7.09
CA ALA A 364 13.68 5.33 6.31
C ALA A 364 13.94 6.66 5.57
N VAL A 365 12.89 7.27 5.00
CA VAL A 365 12.95 8.60 4.36
C VAL A 365 13.38 9.68 5.36
N LYS A 366 12.75 9.72 6.54
CA LYS A 366 13.10 10.68 7.60
C LYS A 366 14.57 10.51 8.02
N LEU A 367 14.98 9.26 8.32
CA LEU A 367 16.37 8.95 8.69
C LEU A 367 17.37 9.41 7.62
N ALA A 368 17.11 9.12 6.35
CA ALA A 368 18.00 9.50 5.26
C ALA A 368 18.09 11.03 5.10
N LYS A 369 16.96 11.73 5.22
CA LYS A 369 16.88 13.18 5.16
C LYS A 369 17.64 13.86 6.29
N ASP A 370 17.51 13.34 7.52
CA ASP A 370 18.22 13.84 8.71
C ASP A 370 19.75 13.66 8.59
N ASN A 371 20.19 12.65 7.81
CA ASN A 371 21.59 12.44 7.46
C ASN A 371 22.06 13.19 6.19
N GLY A 372 21.21 14.05 5.62
CA GLY A 372 21.57 14.96 4.53
C GLY A 372 21.45 14.38 3.13
N ALA A 373 20.91 13.17 2.93
CA ALA A 373 20.68 12.61 1.60
C ALA A 373 19.58 13.37 0.85
N PHE A 374 19.67 13.37 -0.47
CA PHE A 374 18.59 13.84 -1.34
C PHE A 374 17.58 12.73 -1.56
N ILE A 375 16.29 13.01 -1.36
CA ILE A 375 15.23 11.99 -1.39
C ILE A 375 14.37 12.14 -2.63
N TYR A 376 14.23 11.04 -3.39
CA TYR A 376 13.33 10.91 -4.54
C TYR A 376 12.19 9.92 -4.20
N GLY A 377 10.94 10.34 -4.36
CA GLY A 377 9.78 9.49 -4.08
C GLY A 377 9.17 8.87 -5.35
N ILE A 378 8.83 7.58 -5.32
CA ILE A 378 8.00 6.93 -6.35
C ILE A 378 6.76 6.37 -5.64
N CYS A 379 5.62 7.05 -5.83
CA CYS A 379 4.38 6.72 -5.14
C CYS A 379 3.18 6.70 -6.08
N ASN A 380 2.08 6.04 -5.66
CA ASN A 380 0.83 6.10 -6.40
C ASN A 380 -0.15 7.11 -5.79
N ALA A 381 -0.32 7.08 -4.47
CA ALA A 381 -1.29 7.93 -3.78
C ALA A 381 -0.79 9.38 -3.69
N ILE A 382 -1.50 10.27 -4.40
CA ILE A 382 -1.23 11.71 -4.40
C ILE A 382 -1.54 12.28 -3.00
N GLY A 383 -0.68 13.18 -2.50
CA GLY A 383 -0.87 13.83 -1.20
C GLY A 383 -0.56 12.96 0.02
N SER A 384 -0.10 11.70 -0.16
CA SER A 384 0.30 10.83 0.94
C SER A 384 1.58 11.30 1.66
N SER A 385 1.92 10.65 2.78
CA SER A 385 2.99 11.12 3.67
C SER A 385 4.38 11.04 3.07
N ILE A 386 4.71 9.98 2.33
CA ILE A 386 6.04 9.81 1.72
C ILE A 386 6.33 10.90 0.68
N PRO A 387 5.46 11.17 -0.34
CA PRO A 387 5.70 12.27 -1.28
C PRO A 387 5.92 13.63 -0.62
N ARG A 388 5.18 13.93 0.45
CA ARG A 388 5.36 15.19 1.20
C ARG A 388 6.68 15.27 1.96
N ALA A 389 7.25 14.13 2.34
CA ALA A 389 8.53 14.04 3.05
C ALA A 389 9.75 14.08 2.12
N THR A 390 9.57 13.78 0.82
CA THR A 390 10.65 13.74 -0.18
C THR A 390 11.00 15.13 -0.72
N ASN A 391 12.16 15.27 -1.35
CA ASN A 391 12.58 16.51 -2.01
C ASN A 391 11.88 16.66 -3.37
N THR A 392 11.67 15.55 -4.07
CA THR A 392 10.99 15.45 -5.36
C THR A 392 10.56 14.02 -5.61
N GLY A 393 9.90 13.75 -6.73
CA GLY A 393 9.50 12.39 -7.08
C GLY A 393 8.65 12.28 -8.33
N SER A 394 8.13 11.09 -8.55
CA SER A 394 7.20 10.78 -9.64
C SER A 394 6.05 9.93 -9.12
N TYR A 395 4.83 10.31 -9.48
CA TYR A 395 3.66 9.45 -9.27
C TYR A 395 3.56 8.41 -10.40
N ILE A 396 3.14 7.19 -10.07
CA ILE A 396 3.00 6.12 -11.05
C ILE A 396 1.68 6.18 -11.85
N HIS A 397 0.69 6.93 -11.38
CA HIS A 397 -0.60 7.20 -12.06
C HIS A 397 -1.37 5.95 -12.52
N VAL A 398 -1.33 4.86 -11.74
CA VAL A 398 -2.07 3.63 -12.06
C VAL A 398 -3.49 3.61 -11.49
N GLY A 399 -3.95 4.72 -10.92
CA GLY A 399 -5.24 4.81 -10.23
C GLY A 399 -5.28 4.04 -8.90
N PRO A 400 -6.44 4.00 -8.23
CA PRO A 400 -6.61 3.25 -6.99
C PRO A 400 -6.34 1.75 -7.18
N GLU A 401 -5.62 1.13 -6.25
CA GLU A 401 -5.39 -0.31 -6.19
C GLU A 401 -5.94 -0.84 -4.86
N ILE A 402 -7.00 -1.66 -4.96
CA ILE A 402 -7.84 -2.09 -3.83
C ILE A 402 -7.50 -3.51 -3.38
N GLY A 403 -7.23 -4.41 -4.33
CA GLY A 403 -6.78 -5.76 -4.01
C GLY A 403 -5.57 -5.71 -3.07
N VAL A 404 -5.58 -6.50 -1.98
CA VAL A 404 -4.50 -6.46 -0.98
C VAL A 404 -3.16 -6.84 -1.60
N ALA A 405 -3.12 -7.89 -2.41
CA ALA A 405 -1.94 -8.24 -3.20
C ALA A 405 -1.74 -7.23 -4.35
N SER A 406 -0.61 -6.54 -4.36
CA SER A 406 -0.30 -5.50 -5.35
C SER A 406 -0.03 -6.11 -6.73
N THR A 407 -0.54 -5.50 -7.79
CA THR A 407 -0.41 -5.94 -9.19
C THR A 407 0.03 -4.80 -10.11
N LYS A 408 -0.89 -3.90 -10.48
CA LYS A 408 -0.64 -2.77 -11.40
C LYS A 408 0.32 -1.72 -10.83
N ALA A 409 0.42 -1.60 -9.51
CA ALA A 409 1.39 -0.72 -8.90
C ALA A 409 2.83 -1.20 -9.13
N PHE A 410 3.07 -2.52 -9.15
CA PHE A 410 4.38 -3.07 -9.47
C PHE A 410 4.84 -2.69 -10.88
N THR A 411 4.02 -2.95 -11.89
CA THR A 411 4.35 -2.63 -13.28
C THR A 411 4.48 -1.12 -13.50
N GLY A 412 3.65 -0.30 -12.82
CA GLY A 412 3.79 1.15 -12.82
C GLY A 412 5.10 1.64 -12.18
N GLN A 413 5.53 1.02 -11.07
CA GLN A 413 6.81 1.33 -10.41
C GLN A 413 8.00 0.96 -11.31
N VAL A 414 7.98 -0.21 -11.93
CA VAL A 414 9.02 -0.64 -12.89
C VAL A 414 9.06 0.33 -14.08
N THR A 415 7.91 0.76 -14.60
CA THR A 415 7.84 1.74 -15.70
C THR A 415 8.47 3.09 -15.32
N VAL A 416 8.18 3.61 -14.12
CA VAL A 416 8.80 4.86 -13.65
C VAL A 416 10.30 4.70 -13.45
N LEU A 417 10.74 3.57 -12.90
CA LEU A 417 12.18 3.28 -12.74
C LEU A 417 12.90 3.17 -14.09
N THR A 418 12.25 2.58 -15.11
CA THR A 418 12.75 2.54 -16.47
C THR A 418 12.90 3.96 -17.04
N MET A 419 11.85 4.79 -16.94
CA MET A 419 11.91 6.19 -17.39
C MET A 419 12.98 6.99 -16.65
N LEU A 420 13.13 6.79 -15.34
CA LEU A 420 14.14 7.44 -14.51
C LEU A 420 15.55 7.06 -14.97
N ALA A 421 15.81 5.77 -15.18
CA ALA A 421 17.09 5.27 -15.63
C ALA A 421 17.45 5.80 -17.04
N LEU A 422 16.49 5.78 -17.97
CA LEU A 422 16.69 6.30 -19.32
C LEU A 422 16.99 7.80 -19.35
N ALA A 423 16.17 8.60 -18.62
CA ALA A 423 16.33 10.03 -18.58
C ALA A 423 17.68 10.43 -17.92
N LEU A 424 18.07 9.77 -16.82
CA LEU A 424 19.37 9.99 -16.19
C LEU A 424 20.54 9.57 -17.09
N ALA A 425 20.45 8.41 -17.74
CA ALA A 425 21.51 7.91 -18.63
C ALA A 425 21.73 8.84 -19.83
N LYS A 426 20.65 9.37 -20.41
CA LYS A 426 20.70 10.38 -21.48
C LYS A 426 21.42 11.65 -21.02
N GLU A 427 21.04 12.17 -19.85
CA GLU A 427 21.63 13.39 -19.29
C GLU A 427 23.11 13.22 -18.89
N LYS A 428 23.50 12.00 -18.49
CA LYS A 428 24.91 11.66 -18.21
C LYS A 428 25.72 11.32 -19.46
N GLY A 429 25.06 11.02 -20.59
CA GLY A 429 25.73 10.55 -21.81
C GLY A 429 26.32 9.13 -21.67
N THR A 430 25.72 8.27 -20.85
CA THR A 430 26.21 6.93 -20.53
C THR A 430 25.50 5.81 -21.31
N ILE A 431 24.47 6.15 -22.07
CA ILE A 431 23.75 5.25 -22.98
C ILE A 431 23.97 5.72 -24.43
N SER A 432 24.09 4.80 -25.38
CA SER A 432 24.15 5.17 -26.78
C SER A 432 22.81 5.73 -27.28
N SER A 433 22.83 6.62 -28.27
CA SER A 433 21.60 7.15 -28.84
C SER A 433 20.73 6.05 -29.49
N SER A 434 21.34 5.03 -30.09
CA SER A 434 20.62 3.90 -30.68
C SER A 434 19.86 3.10 -29.62
N ASP A 435 20.54 2.67 -28.55
CA ASP A 435 19.96 1.86 -27.50
C ASP A 435 18.86 2.64 -26.75
N TYR A 436 19.11 3.93 -26.52
CA TYR A 436 18.12 4.81 -25.90
C TYR A 436 16.82 4.86 -26.72
N LEU A 437 16.94 5.10 -28.04
CA LEU A 437 15.80 5.20 -28.96
C LEU A 437 15.05 3.87 -29.07
N GLU A 438 15.77 2.77 -29.16
CA GLU A 438 15.19 1.44 -29.21
C GLU A 438 14.36 1.15 -27.96
N ILE A 439 14.91 1.42 -26.77
CA ILE A 439 14.20 1.19 -25.51
C ILE A 439 12.99 2.12 -25.37
N VAL A 440 13.08 3.39 -25.76
CA VAL A 440 11.95 4.34 -25.69
C VAL A 440 10.79 3.89 -26.58
N LYS A 441 11.07 3.45 -27.81
CA LYS A 441 10.06 2.93 -28.73
C LYS A 441 9.44 1.65 -28.20
N GLU A 442 10.25 0.73 -27.75
CA GLU A 442 9.79 -0.54 -27.21
C GLU A 442 8.95 -0.35 -25.94
N LEU A 443 9.34 0.57 -25.03
CA LEU A 443 8.57 0.91 -23.84
C LEU A 443 7.17 1.44 -24.20
N HIS A 444 7.06 2.21 -25.29
CA HIS A 444 5.77 2.70 -25.78
C HIS A 444 4.86 1.57 -26.28
N GLU A 445 5.44 0.49 -26.84
CA GLU A 445 4.71 -0.67 -27.36
C GLU A 445 4.31 -1.68 -26.26
N ILE A 446 4.90 -1.61 -25.08
CA ILE A 446 4.64 -2.55 -23.98
C ILE A 446 3.15 -2.69 -23.65
N PRO A 447 2.32 -1.64 -23.57
CA PRO A 447 0.89 -1.78 -23.29
C PRO A 447 0.16 -2.71 -24.28
N GLU A 448 0.48 -2.63 -25.56
CA GLU A 448 -0.12 -3.50 -26.59
C GLU A 448 0.37 -4.95 -26.47
N LYS A 449 1.64 -5.14 -26.12
CA LYS A 449 2.18 -6.49 -25.84
C LYS A 449 1.56 -7.10 -24.59
N MET A 450 1.31 -6.28 -23.55
CA MET A 450 0.58 -6.73 -22.35
C MET A 450 -0.83 -7.21 -22.67
N LYS A 451 -1.57 -6.55 -23.58
CA LYS A 451 -2.89 -7.01 -24.01
C LYS A 451 -2.84 -8.42 -24.59
N LYS A 452 -1.82 -8.70 -25.44
CA LYS A 452 -1.62 -10.05 -25.98
C LYS A 452 -1.35 -11.09 -24.87
N VAL A 453 -0.54 -10.74 -23.86
CA VAL A 453 -0.29 -11.63 -22.71
C VAL A 453 -1.57 -11.88 -21.91
N LEU A 454 -2.45 -10.89 -21.75
CA LEU A 454 -3.72 -11.03 -21.07
C LEU A 454 -4.71 -11.95 -21.81
N GLU A 455 -4.60 -12.12 -23.12
CA GLU A 455 -5.38 -13.10 -23.89
C GLU A 455 -5.09 -14.55 -23.46
N LEU A 456 -3.98 -14.80 -22.78
CA LEU A 456 -3.63 -16.11 -22.22
C LEU A 456 -4.40 -16.45 -20.93
N ASN A 457 -5.26 -15.54 -20.42
CA ASN A 457 -5.98 -15.70 -19.15
C ASN A 457 -6.68 -17.06 -19.03
N ASP A 458 -7.44 -17.47 -20.04
CA ASP A 458 -8.21 -18.71 -19.98
C ASP A 458 -7.31 -19.95 -19.98
N ARG A 459 -6.25 -19.96 -20.79
CA ARG A 459 -5.22 -21.00 -20.77
C ARG A 459 -4.54 -21.10 -19.41
N ILE A 460 -4.16 -19.96 -18.80
CA ILE A 460 -3.55 -19.95 -17.48
C ILE A 460 -4.54 -20.41 -16.41
N SER A 461 -5.84 -20.10 -16.57
CA SER A 461 -6.88 -20.62 -15.69
C SER A 461 -6.98 -22.14 -15.74
N GLU A 462 -6.94 -22.75 -16.94
CA GLU A 462 -6.94 -24.20 -17.10
C GLU A 462 -5.68 -24.83 -16.51
N LEU A 463 -4.51 -24.27 -16.81
CA LEU A 463 -3.23 -24.69 -16.26
C LEU A 463 -3.23 -24.66 -14.73
N SER A 464 -3.79 -23.61 -14.14
CA SER A 464 -3.84 -23.41 -12.68
C SER A 464 -4.57 -24.55 -11.95
N ARG A 465 -5.56 -25.18 -12.57
CA ARG A 465 -6.30 -26.31 -12.00
C ARG A 465 -5.40 -27.54 -11.77
N ILE A 466 -4.40 -27.74 -12.65
CA ILE A 466 -3.48 -28.87 -12.57
C ILE A 466 -2.63 -28.79 -11.29
N PHE A 467 -2.29 -27.59 -10.85
CA PHE A 467 -1.34 -27.37 -9.76
C PHE A 467 -1.99 -27.03 -8.41
N THR A 468 -3.32 -27.17 -8.28
CA THR A 468 -4.03 -26.92 -7.01
C THR A 468 -3.66 -27.87 -5.89
N TYR A 469 -3.10 -29.03 -6.20
CA TYR A 469 -2.62 -30.01 -5.22
C TYR A 469 -1.35 -29.55 -4.50
N ALA A 470 -0.55 -28.71 -5.11
CA ALA A 470 0.78 -28.35 -4.61
C ALA A 470 0.70 -27.58 -3.28
N HIS A 471 1.60 -27.91 -2.39
CA HIS A 471 1.80 -27.21 -1.11
C HIS A 471 2.99 -26.25 -1.15
N ASN A 472 3.92 -26.50 -2.07
CA ASN A 472 5.13 -25.71 -2.26
C ASN A 472 5.32 -25.38 -3.75
N PHE A 473 5.93 -24.25 -4.05
CA PHE A 473 6.35 -23.83 -5.39
C PHE A 473 7.74 -23.21 -5.34
N LEU A 474 8.51 -23.46 -6.38
CA LEU A 474 9.78 -22.80 -6.59
C LEU A 474 9.68 -21.90 -7.83
N TYR A 475 10.18 -20.67 -7.73
CA TYR A 475 10.24 -19.71 -8.81
C TYR A 475 11.70 -19.40 -9.14
N LEU A 476 12.09 -19.55 -10.39
CA LEU A 476 13.48 -19.36 -10.83
C LEU A 476 13.58 -18.28 -11.90
N GLY A 477 14.55 -17.39 -11.75
CA GLY A 477 14.88 -16.35 -12.73
C GLY A 477 16.36 -16.00 -12.67
N ARG A 478 16.85 -15.29 -13.70
CA ARG A 478 18.21 -14.74 -13.76
C ARG A 478 18.16 -13.29 -14.24
N GLY A 479 19.15 -12.48 -13.85
CA GLY A 479 19.19 -11.08 -14.25
C GLY A 479 17.90 -10.35 -13.88
N TYR A 480 17.29 -9.65 -14.83
CA TYR A 480 16.02 -8.95 -14.64
C TYR A 480 14.85 -9.87 -14.26
N SER A 481 14.91 -11.15 -14.63
CA SER A 481 13.87 -12.14 -14.34
C SER A 481 13.91 -12.65 -12.90
N TYR A 482 15.01 -12.49 -12.15
CA TYR A 482 15.06 -12.91 -10.74
C TYR A 482 14.10 -12.13 -9.83
N PRO A 483 14.06 -10.79 -9.83
CA PRO A 483 13.07 -10.05 -9.07
C PRO A 483 11.62 -10.36 -9.48
N VAL A 484 11.38 -10.71 -10.75
CA VAL A 484 10.06 -11.15 -11.24
C VAL A 484 9.68 -12.51 -10.64
N ALA A 485 10.63 -13.44 -10.54
CA ALA A 485 10.43 -14.72 -9.86
C ALA A 485 10.08 -14.52 -8.37
N LEU A 486 10.75 -13.59 -7.67
CA LEU A 486 10.42 -13.20 -6.30
C LEU A 486 8.98 -12.66 -6.20
N GLU A 487 8.58 -11.80 -7.14
CA GLU A 487 7.24 -11.20 -7.17
C GLU A 487 6.17 -12.26 -7.44
N GLY A 488 6.38 -13.18 -8.39
CA GLY A 488 5.47 -14.30 -8.64
C GLY A 488 5.29 -15.21 -7.42
N ALA A 489 6.38 -15.54 -6.74
CA ALA A 489 6.36 -16.31 -5.50
C ALA A 489 5.60 -15.57 -4.39
N LEU A 490 5.80 -14.26 -4.26
CA LEU A 490 5.08 -13.42 -3.30
C LEU A 490 3.58 -13.43 -3.59
N LYS A 491 3.16 -13.22 -4.84
CA LYS A 491 1.72 -13.24 -5.21
C LYS A 491 1.08 -14.59 -4.86
N LEU A 492 1.74 -15.69 -5.19
CA LEU A 492 1.18 -17.02 -4.90
C LEU A 492 1.00 -17.24 -3.40
N LYS A 493 2.01 -16.94 -2.58
CA LYS A 493 1.92 -17.14 -1.11
C LYS A 493 0.88 -16.24 -0.45
N GLU A 494 0.75 -14.98 -0.89
CA GLU A 494 -0.17 -14.01 -0.32
C GLU A 494 -1.64 -14.45 -0.43
N ILE A 495 -2.06 -14.94 -1.58
CA ILE A 495 -3.47 -15.15 -1.88
C ILE A 495 -3.91 -16.62 -1.86
N SER A 496 -2.99 -17.58 -2.11
CA SER A 496 -3.31 -19.02 -2.11
C SER A 496 -2.91 -19.74 -0.83
N TYR A 497 -2.02 -19.14 -0.02
CA TYR A 497 -1.38 -19.71 1.17
C TYR A 497 -0.50 -20.92 0.87
N ILE A 498 -0.09 -21.11 -0.38
CA ILE A 498 0.93 -22.07 -0.79
C ILE A 498 2.29 -21.46 -0.45
N HIS A 499 3.18 -22.27 0.15
CA HIS A 499 4.55 -21.82 0.35
C HIS A 499 5.26 -21.70 -1.00
N ALA A 500 5.74 -20.51 -1.34
CA ALA A 500 6.41 -20.23 -2.60
C ALA A 500 7.66 -19.38 -2.38
N GLU A 501 8.76 -19.75 -3.01
CA GLU A 501 10.03 -19.04 -2.92
C GLU A 501 10.63 -18.76 -4.30
N GLY A 502 11.24 -17.58 -4.43
CA GLY A 502 11.98 -17.19 -5.63
C GLY A 502 13.48 -17.27 -5.39
N TYR A 503 14.22 -17.83 -6.34
CA TYR A 503 15.67 -17.91 -6.29
C TYR A 503 16.33 -17.48 -7.60
N PRO A 504 17.55 -16.92 -7.55
CA PRO A 504 18.40 -16.86 -8.73
C PRO A 504 18.61 -18.31 -9.21
N ALA A 505 18.31 -18.62 -10.48
CA ALA A 505 18.28 -20.00 -10.95
C ALA A 505 19.60 -20.77 -10.72
N ALA A 506 20.74 -20.07 -10.73
CA ALA A 506 22.02 -20.70 -10.42
C ALA A 506 22.17 -21.09 -8.94
N GLU A 507 21.59 -20.31 -8.01
CA GLU A 507 21.66 -20.55 -6.57
C GLU A 507 20.83 -21.76 -6.13
N MET A 508 19.92 -22.23 -7.01
CA MET A 508 19.19 -23.48 -6.77
C MET A 508 20.13 -24.63 -6.39
N LYS A 509 21.33 -24.69 -7.00
CA LYS A 509 22.34 -25.75 -6.77
C LYS A 509 22.93 -25.74 -5.35
N HIS A 510 22.86 -24.61 -4.65
CA HIS A 510 23.46 -24.40 -3.35
C HIS A 510 22.50 -24.65 -2.18
N GLY A 511 21.51 -25.50 -2.38
CA GLY A 511 20.55 -25.93 -1.34
C GLY A 511 19.15 -26.24 -1.87
N PRO A 512 18.44 -25.28 -2.48
CA PRO A 512 17.04 -25.44 -2.88
C PRO A 512 16.74 -26.61 -3.81
N ILE A 513 17.71 -27.06 -4.60
CA ILE A 513 17.60 -28.23 -5.48
C ILE A 513 17.24 -29.52 -4.70
N ALA A 514 17.55 -29.59 -3.43
CA ALA A 514 17.20 -30.72 -2.55
C ALA A 514 15.70 -30.87 -2.33
N LEU A 515 14.92 -29.80 -2.56
CA LEU A 515 13.47 -29.77 -2.41
C LEU A 515 12.73 -30.25 -3.65
N ILE A 516 13.43 -30.40 -4.79
CA ILE A 516 12.79 -30.73 -6.06
C ILE A 516 12.43 -32.20 -6.11
N ASP A 517 11.15 -32.46 -6.27
CA ASP A 517 10.55 -33.77 -6.50
C ASP A 517 9.40 -33.68 -7.52
N SER A 518 8.63 -34.77 -7.69
CA SER A 518 7.49 -34.81 -8.62
C SER A 518 6.29 -33.97 -8.20
N ASP A 519 6.21 -33.56 -6.93
CA ASP A 519 5.05 -32.92 -6.32
C ASP A 519 5.26 -31.40 -6.12
N MET A 520 6.51 -30.92 -6.35
CA MET A 520 6.85 -29.51 -6.27
C MET A 520 6.98 -28.88 -7.67
N PRO A 521 6.00 -28.06 -8.11
CA PRO A 521 6.10 -27.33 -9.35
C PRO A 521 7.20 -26.26 -9.30
N VAL A 522 7.91 -26.11 -10.41
CA VAL A 522 8.97 -25.11 -10.57
C VAL A 522 8.60 -24.18 -11.75
N VAL A 523 8.33 -22.93 -11.43
CA VAL A 523 8.10 -21.88 -12.44
C VAL A 523 9.45 -21.28 -12.83
N VAL A 524 9.76 -21.28 -14.13
CA VAL A 524 11.04 -20.75 -14.63
C VAL A 524 10.79 -19.67 -15.67
N ILE A 525 11.33 -18.46 -15.43
CA ILE A 525 11.32 -17.40 -16.43
C ILE A 525 12.54 -17.58 -17.31
N ALA A 526 12.32 -17.92 -18.58
CA ALA A 526 13.32 -18.40 -19.52
C ALA A 526 13.16 -17.74 -20.90
N THR A 527 13.08 -16.43 -20.91
CA THR A 527 12.99 -15.59 -22.10
C THR A 527 14.32 -15.57 -22.88
N HIS A 528 14.25 -15.26 -24.18
CA HIS A 528 15.42 -15.20 -25.05
C HIS A 528 16.26 -13.95 -24.77
N ASN A 529 17.22 -14.08 -23.87
CA ASN A 529 18.17 -13.03 -23.49
C ASN A 529 19.59 -13.62 -23.29
N ALA A 530 20.52 -12.80 -22.86
CA ALA A 530 21.92 -13.21 -22.64
C ALA A 530 22.10 -14.40 -21.68
N MET A 531 21.12 -14.69 -20.81
CA MET A 531 21.17 -15.76 -19.83
C MET A 531 20.43 -17.05 -20.28
N TYR A 532 19.81 -17.06 -21.47
CA TYR A 532 18.95 -18.14 -21.96
C TYR A 532 19.57 -19.54 -21.83
N GLU A 533 20.77 -19.76 -22.39
CA GLU A 533 21.46 -21.05 -22.33
C GLU A 533 21.74 -21.52 -20.89
N LYS A 534 21.97 -20.58 -19.99
CA LYS A 534 22.19 -20.90 -18.58
C LYS A 534 20.89 -21.29 -17.87
N VAL A 535 19.78 -20.66 -18.24
CA VAL A 535 18.44 -21.00 -17.71
C VAL A 535 17.99 -22.35 -18.25
N LEU A 536 18.22 -22.62 -19.54
CA LEU A 536 17.97 -23.92 -20.18
C LEU A 536 18.68 -25.05 -19.42
N SER A 537 19.96 -24.88 -19.08
CA SER A 537 20.70 -25.84 -18.26
C SER A 537 20.10 -26.04 -16.89
N ASN A 538 19.61 -24.97 -16.24
CA ASN A 538 18.94 -25.08 -14.94
C ASN A 538 17.60 -25.85 -15.05
N ILE A 539 16.83 -25.66 -16.13
CA ILE A 539 15.62 -26.44 -16.41
C ILE A 539 15.95 -27.93 -16.53
N GLN A 540 17.01 -28.30 -17.28
CA GLN A 540 17.46 -29.66 -17.41
C GLN A 540 17.82 -30.31 -16.05
N GLU A 541 18.45 -29.55 -15.16
CA GLU A 541 18.76 -30.02 -13.79
C GLU A 541 17.52 -30.28 -12.95
N VAL A 542 16.48 -29.44 -13.07
CA VAL A 542 15.15 -29.65 -12.45
C VAL A 542 14.49 -30.92 -13.01
N LYS A 543 14.49 -31.07 -14.35
CA LYS A 543 13.88 -32.23 -15.03
C LYS A 543 14.61 -33.54 -14.68
N ALA A 544 15.94 -33.53 -14.52
CA ALA A 544 16.72 -34.69 -14.11
C ALA A 544 16.29 -35.23 -12.73
N ARG A 545 15.62 -34.39 -11.91
CA ARG A 545 15.07 -34.75 -10.58
C ARG A 545 13.56 -34.94 -10.58
N LYS A 546 12.97 -35.11 -11.77
CA LYS A 546 11.53 -35.30 -12.00
C LYS A 546 10.67 -34.10 -11.62
N GLY A 547 11.26 -32.89 -11.45
CA GLY A 547 10.52 -31.67 -11.16
C GLY A 547 9.55 -31.33 -12.29
N LYS A 548 8.40 -30.78 -11.94
CA LYS A 548 7.38 -30.28 -12.86
C LYS A 548 7.69 -28.83 -13.23
N VAL A 549 7.98 -28.57 -14.50
CA VAL A 549 8.41 -27.24 -14.97
C VAL A 549 7.28 -26.53 -15.70
N ILE A 550 6.95 -25.34 -15.22
CA ILE A 550 6.13 -24.34 -15.91
C ILE A 550 7.11 -23.28 -16.44
N ALA A 551 7.36 -23.26 -17.73
CA ALA A 551 8.29 -22.31 -18.34
C ALA A 551 7.57 -21.10 -18.94
N ILE A 552 8.06 -19.89 -18.63
CA ILE A 552 7.67 -18.67 -19.29
C ILE A 552 8.76 -18.35 -20.31
N VAL A 553 8.43 -18.42 -21.59
CA VAL A 553 9.40 -18.32 -22.70
C VAL A 553 9.02 -17.20 -23.66
N THR A 554 9.95 -16.79 -24.50
CA THR A 554 9.63 -15.92 -25.66
C THR A 554 8.89 -16.74 -26.71
N GLU A 555 7.92 -16.15 -27.40
CA GLU A 555 7.16 -16.78 -28.49
C GLU A 555 8.06 -17.44 -29.53
N GLY A 556 7.71 -18.67 -29.95
CA GLY A 556 8.47 -19.44 -30.90
C GLY A 556 9.69 -20.17 -30.31
N ASP A 557 9.81 -20.28 -29.00
CA ASP A 557 10.85 -21.10 -28.37
C ASP A 557 10.61 -22.60 -28.59
N ASP A 558 11.53 -23.25 -29.32
CA ASP A 558 11.46 -24.67 -29.60
C ASP A 558 12.25 -25.55 -28.61
N ASN A 559 13.25 -25.01 -27.92
CA ASN A 559 14.17 -25.79 -27.10
C ASN A 559 13.56 -26.10 -25.71
N ILE A 560 13.12 -25.07 -25.00
CA ILE A 560 12.52 -25.22 -23.67
C ILE A 560 11.14 -25.85 -23.78
N SER A 561 10.38 -25.54 -24.82
CA SER A 561 9.06 -26.12 -25.08
C SER A 561 9.06 -27.64 -25.23
N ARG A 562 10.20 -28.25 -25.61
CA ARG A 562 10.34 -29.72 -25.71
C ARG A 562 10.62 -30.41 -24.37
N ILE A 563 11.08 -29.68 -23.35
CA ILE A 563 11.52 -30.27 -22.07
C ILE A 563 10.67 -29.83 -20.88
N ALA A 564 10.02 -28.67 -20.95
CA ALA A 564 9.09 -28.23 -19.94
C ALA A 564 7.79 -29.02 -19.95
N ASP A 565 7.11 -29.14 -18.82
CA ASP A 565 5.79 -29.80 -18.75
C ASP A 565 4.70 -28.86 -19.26
N GLU A 566 4.82 -27.59 -18.97
CA GLU A 566 3.89 -26.53 -19.40
C GLU A 566 4.67 -25.29 -19.85
N VAL A 567 4.15 -24.61 -20.87
CA VAL A 567 4.79 -23.44 -21.47
C VAL A 567 3.80 -22.29 -21.60
N ILE A 568 4.25 -21.10 -21.24
CA ILE A 568 3.54 -19.82 -21.43
C ILE A 568 4.43 -18.94 -22.28
N GLU A 569 3.97 -18.63 -23.50
CA GLU A 569 4.73 -17.82 -24.46
C GLU A 569 4.44 -16.32 -24.29
N LEU A 570 5.48 -15.51 -24.32
CA LEU A 570 5.42 -14.05 -24.26
C LEU A 570 5.84 -13.42 -25.60
N PRO A 571 5.23 -12.32 -26.00
CA PRO A 571 5.73 -11.53 -27.14
C PRO A 571 7.18 -11.12 -26.94
N THR A 572 7.94 -11.12 -28.01
CA THR A 572 9.35 -10.66 -28.00
C THR A 572 9.44 -9.20 -27.53
N THR A 573 10.39 -8.90 -26.64
CA THR A 573 10.71 -7.55 -26.19
C THR A 573 12.18 -7.43 -25.80
N ILE A 574 12.65 -6.22 -25.48
CA ILE A 574 14.02 -5.97 -25.01
C ILE A 574 14.18 -6.48 -23.56
N GLU A 575 15.32 -7.08 -23.25
CA GLU A 575 15.61 -7.74 -21.96
C GLU A 575 15.22 -6.89 -20.74
N CYS A 576 15.53 -5.60 -20.72
CA CYS A 576 15.20 -4.72 -19.57
C CYS A 576 13.70 -4.46 -19.41
N LEU A 577 12.87 -4.73 -20.43
CA LEU A 577 11.41 -4.58 -20.40
C LEU A 577 10.66 -5.91 -20.23
N GLU A 578 11.34 -7.06 -20.33
CA GLU A 578 10.78 -8.39 -20.06
C GLU A 578 10.04 -8.47 -18.71
N PRO A 579 10.51 -7.82 -17.61
CA PRO A 579 9.79 -7.82 -16.34
C PRO A 579 8.35 -7.35 -16.43
N LEU A 580 8.03 -6.39 -17.31
CA LEU A 580 6.69 -5.85 -17.49
C LEU A 580 5.73 -6.89 -18.11
N LEU A 581 6.23 -7.76 -18.98
CA LEU A 581 5.43 -8.81 -19.60
C LEU A 581 5.38 -10.08 -18.76
N ALA A 582 6.53 -10.53 -18.23
CA ALA A 582 6.66 -11.79 -17.51
C ALA A 582 5.91 -11.80 -16.16
N THR A 583 5.64 -10.65 -15.58
CA THR A 583 4.88 -10.53 -14.33
C THR A 583 3.40 -10.90 -14.51
N ILE A 584 2.79 -10.59 -15.65
CA ILE A 584 1.35 -10.79 -15.89
C ILE A 584 0.94 -12.26 -15.75
N PRO A 585 1.58 -13.24 -16.45
CA PRO A 585 1.20 -14.64 -16.31
C PRO A 585 1.43 -15.17 -14.89
N LEU A 586 2.41 -14.66 -14.14
CA LEU A 586 2.63 -15.04 -12.75
C LEU A 586 1.50 -14.55 -11.83
N GLN A 587 1.02 -13.32 -12.06
CA GLN A 587 -0.12 -12.76 -11.35
C GLN A 587 -1.40 -13.56 -11.66
N LEU A 588 -1.66 -13.89 -12.93
CA LEU A 588 -2.80 -14.70 -13.35
C LEU A 588 -2.73 -16.12 -12.78
N LEU A 589 -1.55 -16.76 -12.80
CA LEU A 589 -1.34 -18.10 -12.23
C LEU A 589 -1.67 -18.11 -10.73
N ALA A 590 -1.13 -17.16 -9.99
CA ALA A 590 -1.40 -17.02 -8.55
C ALA A 590 -2.89 -16.78 -8.28
N TYR A 591 -3.53 -15.89 -9.04
CA TYR A 591 -4.94 -15.56 -8.94
C TYR A 591 -5.82 -16.80 -9.17
N HIS A 592 -5.63 -17.50 -10.29
CA HIS A 592 -6.46 -18.65 -10.64
C HIS A 592 -6.26 -19.86 -9.68
N ILE A 593 -5.02 -20.13 -9.25
CA ILE A 593 -4.77 -21.15 -8.21
C ILE A 593 -5.53 -20.79 -6.92
N ALA A 594 -5.50 -19.54 -6.48
CA ALA A 594 -6.19 -19.11 -5.28
C ALA A 594 -7.72 -19.23 -5.40
N VAL A 595 -8.28 -18.81 -6.54
CA VAL A 595 -9.72 -18.95 -6.85
C VAL A 595 -10.13 -20.43 -6.88
N CYS A 596 -9.37 -21.29 -7.54
CA CYS A 596 -9.64 -22.74 -7.56
C CYS A 596 -9.60 -23.37 -6.16
N LYS A 597 -8.77 -22.83 -5.25
CA LYS A 597 -8.70 -23.24 -3.84
C LYS A 597 -9.77 -22.57 -2.96
N GLY A 598 -10.70 -21.81 -3.53
CA GLY A 598 -11.78 -21.13 -2.81
C GLY A 598 -11.27 -20.04 -1.84
N LYS A 599 -10.14 -19.38 -2.16
CA LYS A 599 -9.57 -18.34 -1.32
C LYS A 599 -10.10 -16.96 -1.70
N ASN A 600 -10.18 -16.04 -0.74
CA ASN A 600 -10.50 -14.65 -1.00
C ASN A 600 -9.23 -13.94 -1.50
N VAL A 601 -9.18 -13.63 -2.78
CA VAL A 601 -8.02 -13.02 -3.44
C VAL A 601 -7.89 -11.53 -3.20
N ASP A 602 -9.00 -10.84 -2.95
CA ASP A 602 -9.00 -9.39 -2.69
C ASP A 602 -8.64 -9.06 -1.24
N GLN A 603 -9.03 -9.94 -0.31
CA GLN A 603 -8.82 -9.78 1.13
C GLN A 603 -8.28 -11.11 1.72
N PRO A 604 -7.03 -11.48 1.43
CA PRO A 604 -6.44 -12.69 1.97
C PRO A 604 -6.22 -12.55 3.48
N ARG A 605 -6.39 -13.65 4.22
CA ARG A 605 -6.23 -13.66 5.70
C ARG A 605 -4.84 -13.14 6.11
N ASN A 606 -4.78 -12.46 7.24
CA ASN A 606 -3.53 -11.99 7.88
C ASN A 606 -2.72 -11.00 7.04
N LEU A 607 -3.33 -10.37 6.04
CA LEU A 607 -2.67 -9.34 5.23
C LEU A 607 -3.52 -8.07 5.17
N ALA A 608 -2.85 -6.94 5.17
CA ALA A 608 -3.44 -5.63 4.94
C ALA A 608 -2.78 -4.98 3.72
N LYS A 609 -3.54 -4.16 2.98
CA LYS A 609 -3.04 -3.48 1.75
C LYS A 609 -1.80 -2.62 2.00
N SER A 610 -1.71 -1.99 3.16
CA SER A 610 -0.59 -1.13 3.51
C SER A 610 -0.34 -1.18 5.03
N VAL A 611 0.92 -1.27 5.44
CA VAL A 611 1.35 -1.31 6.84
C VAL A 611 1.77 0.10 7.24
N THR A 612 0.95 0.78 8.05
CA THR A 612 1.17 2.16 8.52
C THR A 612 1.54 2.25 9.99
N VAL A 613 1.68 1.13 10.65
CA VAL A 613 2.17 1.00 12.03
C VAL A 613 3.23 -0.08 12.07
N GLU A 614 4.10 0.01 13.02
CA GLU A 614 5.13 -0.99 13.29
C GLU A 614 4.64 -2.06 14.25
#